data_216d4370c69c5155acd2135506ce8363
#
_entry.id   216d4370c69c5155acd2135506ce8363
#
_cell.length_a   1.000
_cell.length_b   1.000
_cell.length_c   1.000
_cell.angle_alpha   90.00
_cell.angle_beta   90.00
_cell.angle_gamma   90.00
#
_symmetry.space_group_name_H-M   'P 1'
#
loop_
_entity.id
_entity.type
_entity.pdbx_description
1 polymer ?
#
loop_
_entity_poly.entity_id
_entity_poly.type
_entity_poly.pdbx_seq_one_letter_code
_entity_poly.pdbx_strand_id
1 'polypeptide(L)'
;MIPKGKYIDLDEFSLNASPDEMVWLLKWINKVAKKLGISTEIGKGYRALANISDHGGQEVPHLHFHLFGGENVGRMVEWNKKLKEII
;
A
#
# COMPACT_ATOMS: atom_id res chain seq x y z
N MET A 1 -6.93 2.88 -2.79
CA MET A 1 -6.23 4.03 -3.33
C MET A 1 -5.41 3.63 -4.55
N ILE A 2 -5.54 4.36 -5.64
CA ILE A 2 -4.90 4.01 -6.91
C ILE A 2 -4.09 5.19 -7.46
N PRO A 3 -3.04 4.94 -8.27
CA PRO A 3 -2.33 6.00 -8.97
C PRO A 3 -3.16 6.58 -10.11
N LYS A 4 -2.75 7.74 -10.63
CA LYS A 4 -3.44 8.40 -11.74
C LYS A 4 -3.38 7.59 -13.04
N GLY A 5 -2.23 6.99 -13.33
CA GLY A 5 -2.06 6.14 -14.51
C GLY A 5 -2.61 4.75 -14.28
N LYS A 6 -2.69 3.97 -15.36
CA LYS A 6 -3.14 2.59 -15.29
C LYS A 6 -1.96 1.66 -15.22
N TYR A 7 -1.78 1.04 -14.07
CA TYR A 7 -0.71 0.06 -13.82
C TYR A 7 -1.31 -1.20 -13.24
N ILE A 8 -0.80 -2.35 -13.67
CA ILE A 8 -1.33 -3.64 -13.21
C ILE A 8 -0.93 -3.88 -11.76
N ASP A 9 0.33 -3.57 -11.41
CA ASP A 9 0.87 -3.82 -10.07
C ASP A 9 1.98 -2.86 -9.73
N LEU A 10 2.54 -3.02 -8.54
CA LEU A 10 3.62 -2.16 -8.06
C LEU A 10 4.89 -2.28 -8.91
N ASP A 11 5.19 -3.46 -9.43
CA ASP A 11 6.36 -3.65 -10.28
C ASP A 11 6.25 -2.84 -11.57
N GLU A 12 5.10 -2.93 -12.25
CA GLU A 12 4.87 -2.14 -13.46
C GLU A 12 4.92 -0.65 -13.16
N PHE A 13 4.31 -0.22 -12.06
CA PHE A 13 4.35 1.18 -11.64
C PHE A 13 5.78 1.67 -11.40
N SER A 14 6.57 0.89 -10.66
CA SER A 14 7.94 1.30 -10.34
C SER A 14 8.85 1.35 -11.57
N LEU A 15 8.56 0.52 -12.58
CA LEU A 15 9.36 0.49 -13.81
C LEU A 15 8.96 1.59 -14.80
N ASN A 16 7.70 1.95 -14.86
CA ASN A 16 7.17 2.78 -15.97
C ASN A 16 6.60 4.14 -15.56
N ALA A 17 6.28 4.35 -14.29
CA ALA A 17 5.72 5.63 -13.85
C ALA A 17 6.78 6.72 -13.86
N SER A 18 6.37 7.97 -14.09
CA SER A 18 7.26 9.10 -13.99
C SER A 18 7.62 9.38 -12.53
N PRO A 19 8.76 10.04 -12.27
CA PRO A 19 9.09 10.46 -10.90
C PRO A 19 7.99 11.31 -10.26
N ASP A 20 7.37 12.20 -11.01
CA ASP A 20 6.28 13.03 -10.50
C ASP A 20 5.08 12.20 -10.05
N GLU A 21 4.74 11.17 -10.80
CA GLU A 21 3.63 10.29 -10.46
C GLU A 21 3.93 9.46 -9.22
N MET A 22 5.17 8.99 -9.07
CA MET A 22 5.61 8.27 -7.87
C MET A 22 5.52 9.16 -6.63
N VAL A 23 6.00 10.39 -6.72
CA VAL A 23 5.93 11.37 -5.64
C VAL A 23 4.47 11.68 -5.30
N TRP A 24 3.66 11.89 -6.32
CA TRP A 24 2.23 12.15 -6.14
C TRP A 24 1.55 11.03 -5.34
N LEU A 25 1.79 9.78 -5.70
CA LEU A 25 1.17 8.65 -5.03
C LEU A 25 1.54 8.60 -3.54
N LEU A 26 2.83 8.72 -3.23
CA LEU A 26 3.29 8.66 -1.84
C LEU A 26 2.75 9.82 -1.01
N LYS A 27 2.76 11.03 -1.53
CA LYS A 27 2.21 12.19 -0.84
C LYS A 27 0.70 12.07 -0.65
N TRP A 28 0.01 11.50 -1.62
CA TRP A 28 -1.43 11.32 -1.54
C TRP A 28 -1.83 10.31 -0.47
N ILE A 29 -1.05 9.22 -0.33
CA ILE A 29 -1.27 8.25 0.76
C ILE A 29 -1.23 8.97 2.11
N ASN A 30 -0.23 9.82 2.34
CA ASN A 30 -0.14 10.59 3.59
C ASN A 30 -1.30 11.55 3.77
N LYS A 31 -1.72 12.25 2.70
CA LYS A 31 -2.86 13.16 2.77
C LYS A 31 -4.15 12.42 3.15
N VAL A 32 -4.39 11.28 2.57
CA VAL A 32 -5.57 10.47 2.89
C VAL A 32 -5.51 9.99 4.34
N ALA A 33 -4.35 9.53 4.79
CA ALA A 33 -4.16 9.12 6.18
C ALA A 33 -4.44 10.26 7.16
N LYS A 34 -3.97 11.47 6.87
CA LYS A 34 -4.27 12.65 7.69
C LYS A 34 -5.76 12.95 7.72
N LYS A 35 -6.40 12.92 6.58
CA LYS A 35 -7.84 13.21 6.47
C LYS A 35 -8.66 12.20 7.27
N LEU A 36 -8.23 10.95 7.33
CA LEU A 36 -8.89 9.91 8.09
C LEU A 36 -8.49 9.89 9.58
N GLY A 37 -7.55 10.73 9.98
CA GLY A 37 -7.10 10.81 11.37
C GLY A 37 -6.20 9.67 11.83
N ILE A 38 -5.55 8.96 10.91
CA ILE A 38 -4.73 7.79 11.24
C ILE A 38 -3.24 7.98 11.01
N SER A 39 -2.81 9.14 10.50
CA SER A 39 -1.39 9.42 10.30
C SER A 39 -0.64 9.50 11.63
N THR A 40 0.69 9.43 11.58
CA THR A 40 1.52 9.53 12.79
C THR A 40 1.44 10.89 13.46
N GLU A 41 1.07 11.95 12.73
CA GLU A 41 0.95 13.30 13.28
C GLU A 41 -0.30 13.50 14.13
N ILE A 42 -1.43 12.97 13.70
CA ILE A 42 -2.73 13.17 14.35
C ILE A 42 -3.35 11.88 14.89
N GLY A 43 -2.80 10.73 14.56
CA GLY A 43 -3.25 9.43 15.02
C GLY A 43 -2.07 8.60 15.50
N LYS A 44 -2.26 7.30 15.53
CA LYS A 44 -1.24 6.35 16.00
C LYS A 44 -0.59 5.54 14.89
N GLY A 45 -0.80 5.94 13.64
CA GLY A 45 -0.24 5.25 12.50
C GLY A 45 -1.23 4.30 11.84
N TYR A 46 -0.80 3.71 10.76
CA TYR A 46 -1.67 2.90 9.93
C TYR A 46 -0.83 1.88 9.15
N ARG A 47 -1.51 0.92 8.55
CA ARG A 47 -0.89 -0.04 7.64
C ARG A 47 -1.27 0.33 6.21
N ALA A 48 -0.26 0.46 5.34
CA ALA A 48 -0.46 0.62 3.91
C ALA A 48 0.11 -0.60 3.22
N LEU A 49 -0.66 -1.24 2.36
CA LEU A 49 -0.17 -2.41 1.64
C LEU A 49 -0.77 -2.49 0.24
N ALA A 50 -0.06 -3.17 -0.65
CA ALA A 50 -0.53 -3.56 -1.96
C ALA A 50 -0.27 -5.04 -2.15
N ASN A 51 -1.17 -5.73 -2.84
CA ASN A 51 -0.98 -7.12 -3.22
C ASN A 51 -0.45 -7.15 -4.66
N ILE A 52 0.56 -7.99 -4.91
CA ILE A 52 1.24 -8.03 -6.19
C ILE A 52 1.19 -9.44 -6.75
N SER A 53 0.47 -9.62 -7.86
CA SER A 53 0.38 -10.86 -8.61
C SER A 53 -0.17 -12.04 -7.78
N ASP A 54 0.05 -13.27 -8.23
CA ASP A 54 -0.57 -14.49 -7.67
C ASP A 54 -0.20 -14.74 -6.21
N HIS A 55 1.10 -14.77 -5.91
CA HIS A 55 1.56 -15.06 -4.56
C HIS A 55 1.26 -13.91 -3.59
N GLY A 56 1.04 -12.70 -4.09
CA GLY A 56 0.61 -11.57 -3.30
C GLY A 56 -0.88 -11.49 -3.08
N GLY A 57 -1.64 -12.36 -3.74
CA GLY A 57 -3.10 -12.39 -3.61
C GLY A 57 -3.82 -11.26 -4.33
N GLN A 58 -3.24 -10.76 -5.42
CA GLN A 58 -3.86 -9.68 -6.19
C GLN A 58 -5.06 -10.23 -6.98
N GLU A 59 -6.25 -9.71 -6.69
CA GLU A 59 -7.48 -10.14 -7.35
C GLU A 59 -7.88 -9.25 -8.51
N VAL A 60 -7.65 -7.95 -8.39
CA VAL A 60 -7.98 -6.97 -9.42
C VAL A 60 -6.70 -6.58 -10.15
N PRO A 61 -6.64 -6.69 -11.51
CA PRO A 61 -5.42 -6.40 -12.26
C PRO A 61 -5.19 -4.90 -12.44
N HIS A 62 -5.19 -4.18 -11.34
CA HIS A 62 -4.95 -2.74 -11.27
C HIS A 62 -4.30 -2.43 -9.93
N LEU A 63 -3.17 -1.74 -9.95
CA LEU A 63 -2.46 -1.38 -8.71
C LEU A 63 -3.38 -0.58 -7.79
N HIS A 64 -3.50 -1.04 -6.55
CA HIS A 64 -4.22 -0.31 -5.52
C HIS A 64 -3.60 -0.57 -4.16
N PHE A 65 -3.72 0.41 -3.29
CA PHE A 65 -3.25 0.33 -1.92
C PHE A 65 -4.43 0.27 -0.96
N HIS A 66 -4.30 -0.58 0.04
CA HIS A 66 -5.22 -0.64 1.17
C HIS A 66 -4.61 0.13 2.34
N LEU A 67 -5.42 0.95 3.00
CA LEU A 67 -5.01 1.65 4.22
C LEU A 67 -5.88 1.16 5.37
N PHE A 68 -5.24 0.67 6.43
CA PHE A 68 -5.91 0.17 7.63
C PHE A 68 -5.43 0.96 8.84
N GLY A 69 -6.37 1.49 9.62
CA GLY A 69 -6.03 2.25 10.81
C GLY A 69 -7.23 2.37 11.74
N GLY A 70 -7.08 3.21 12.76
CA GLY A 70 -8.13 3.42 13.75
C GLY A 70 -7.98 2.57 15.00
N GLU A 71 -7.33 1.41 14.88
CA GLU A 71 -6.96 0.57 16.01
C GLU A 71 -5.75 -0.27 15.63
N ASN A 72 -5.19 -1.00 16.58
CA ASN A 72 -4.04 -1.85 16.31
C ASN A 72 -4.46 -2.98 15.37
N VAL A 73 -3.82 -3.05 14.21
CA VAL A 73 -4.16 -4.03 13.17
C VAL A 73 -3.49 -5.39 13.37
N GLY A 74 -2.61 -5.52 14.38
CA GLY A 74 -1.95 -6.77 14.68
C GLY A 74 -0.86 -7.14 13.68
N ARG A 75 -0.48 -8.39 13.68
CA ARG A 75 0.51 -8.91 12.73
C ARG A 75 -0.10 -9.04 11.35
N MET A 76 0.71 -8.75 10.34
CA MET A 76 0.28 -8.83 8.96
C MET A 76 0.09 -10.26 8.48
N VAL A 77 0.98 -11.16 8.89
CA VAL A 77 0.90 -12.59 8.58
C VAL A 77 1.16 -13.40 9.83
N GLU A 78 0.48 -14.55 9.94
CA GLU A 78 0.78 -15.53 10.98
C GLU A 78 2.08 -16.25 10.66
N TRP A 79 2.73 -16.76 11.70
CA TRP A 79 3.93 -17.54 11.50
C TRP A 79 3.61 -18.80 10.69
N ASN A 80 4.28 -18.94 9.53
CA ASN A 80 4.11 -20.03 8.61
C ASN A 80 5.46 -20.38 7.99
N LYS A 81 5.84 -21.66 8.03
CA LYS A 81 7.12 -22.12 7.49
C LYS A 81 7.27 -21.87 5.99
N LYS A 82 6.18 -21.75 5.27
CA LYS A 82 6.18 -21.50 3.81
C LYS A 82 6.23 -20.03 3.45
N LEU A 83 5.93 -19.14 4.40
CA LEU A 83 5.98 -17.71 4.18
C LEU A 83 7.30 -17.18 4.71
N LYS A 84 7.88 -16.26 3.95
CA LYS A 84 9.12 -15.59 4.35
C LYS A 84 8.91 -14.09 4.39
N GLU A 85 9.23 -13.51 5.52
CA GLU A 85 9.40 -12.08 5.63
C GLU A 85 10.87 -11.78 5.36
N ILE A 86 11.14 -11.09 4.25
CA ILE A 86 12.49 -10.87 3.77
C ILE A 86 13.08 -9.57 4.30
N ILE A 87 12.24 -8.58 4.49
CA ILE A 87 12.64 -7.28 5.03
C ILE A 87 11.59 -6.72 5.99
#